data_e98dc8729c5f4698d47123bdb60a1967
#
_entry.id   e98dc8729c5f4698d47123bdb60a1967
#
_cell.length_a   1.000
_cell.length_b   1.000
_cell.length_c   1.000
_cell.angle_alpha   90.00
_cell.angle_beta   90.00
_cell.angle_gamma   90.00
#
_symmetry.space_group_name_H-M   'P 1'
#
loop_
_entity.id
_entity.type
_entity.pdbx_description
1 polymer ?
#
loop_
_entity_poly.entity_id
_entity_poly.type
_entity_poly.pdbx_seq_one_letter_code
_entity_poly.pdbx_strand_id
1 'polypeptide(L)'
;MYALNGPLKLKSNVNLHLQEGAYLQFSGRSKDFLPVVLTRWEGTELYGHSPMIYAYHATNIAITGKGTIDAQAGLEFATWGPKEANDRDRLREMGDKLTPVQERIFGEGTILRPSFVQFYGCSRILVEDVTLKDSPFWTIHPVFCDNVIVRGVTIDSHFPNNDGCDPESTSNVLIENCTFRTGDDAVAIKAGRDTDGRSTG
;
A
#
# COMPACT_ATOMS: atom_id res chain seq x y z
N MET A 1 -7.84 -4.43 21.58
CA MET A 1 -7.31 -5.00 20.33
C MET A 1 -8.47 -5.41 19.45
N TYR A 2 -8.40 -5.07 18.16
CA TYR A 2 -9.41 -5.38 17.14
C TYR A 2 -8.74 -6.20 16.05
N ALA A 3 -9.26 -7.40 15.73
CA ALA A 3 -8.74 -8.27 14.70
C ALA A 3 -9.57 -8.17 13.41
N LEU A 4 -8.90 -8.13 12.25
CA LEU A 4 -9.52 -8.05 10.94
C LEU A 4 -9.06 -9.22 10.06
N ASN A 5 -10.02 -9.89 9.45
CA ASN A 5 -9.79 -10.99 8.49
C ASN A 5 -10.04 -10.53 7.05
N GLY A 6 -9.47 -9.39 6.67
CA GLY A 6 -9.58 -8.86 5.32
C GLY A 6 -9.33 -7.36 5.26
N PRO A 7 -9.34 -6.76 4.06
CA PRO A 7 -8.99 -5.38 3.87
C PRO A 7 -10.07 -4.42 4.39
N LEU A 8 -9.63 -3.26 4.89
CA LEU A 8 -10.49 -2.11 5.12
C LEU A 8 -10.56 -1.27 3.84
N LYS A 9 -11.76 -1.12 3.29
CA LYS A 9 -12.00 -0.26 2.11
C LYS A 9 -12.60 1.07 2.55
N LEU A 10 -11.77 2.12 2.54
CA LEU A 10 -12.19 3.46 2.90
C LEU A 10 -12.99 4.11 1.77
N LYS A 11 -14.07 4.79 2.14
CA LYS A 11 -14.93 5.56 1.23
C LYS A 11 -14.70 7.05 1.42
N SER A 12 -15.22 7.86 0.48
CA SER A 12 -15.17 9.31 0.61
C SER A 12 -15.83 9.79 1.91
N ASN A 13 -15.23 10.83 2.50
CA ASN A 13 -15.69 11.47 3.74
C ASN A 13 -15.65 10.55 4.97
N VAL A 14 -14.66 9.63 5.02
CA VAL A 14 -14.45 8.72 6.14
C VAL A 14 -13.10 9.02 6.80
N ASN A 15 -13.11 9.08 8.12
CA ASN A 15 -11.91 9.07 8.96
C ASN A 15 -11.87 7.77 9.77
N LEU A 16 -10.85 6.96 9.53
CA LEU A 16 -10.50 5.84 10.40
C LEU A 16 -9.70 6.41 11.58
N HIS A 17 -10.38 6.62 12.72
CA HIS A 17 -9.74 7.17 13.91
C HIS A 17 -9.41 6.10 14.95
N LEU A 18 -8.15 6.02 15.35
CA LEU A 18 -7.66 5.11 16.38
C LEU A 18 -7.29 5.91 17.64
N GLN A 19 -8.06 5.75 18.70
CA GLN A 19 -7.71 6.35 19.99
C GLN A 19 -6.38 5.81 20.51
N GLU A 20 -5.75 6.56 21.41
CA GLU A 20 -4.52 6.12 22.08
C GLU A 20 -4.72 4.76 22.74
N GLY A 21 -3.77 3.84 22.52
CA GLY A 21 -3.85 2.45 23.00
C GLY A 21 -4.72 1.53 22.16
N ALA A 22 -5.46 2.04 21.18
CA ALA A 22 -6.15 1.18 20.21
C ALA A 22 -5.15 0.40 19.36
N TYR A 23 -5.40 -0.89 19.18
CA TYR A 23 -4.57 -1.79 18.37
C TYR A 23 -5.43 -2.52 17.37
N LEU A 24 -5.22 -2.24 16.09
CA LEU A 24 -5.91 -2.85 14.96
C LEU A 24 -4.95 -3.82 14.29
N GLN A 25 -5.33 -5.09 14.20
CA GLN A 25 -4.47 -6.16 13.73
C GLN A 25 -5.12 -6.89 12.55
N PHE A 26 -4.40 -6.96 11.44
CA PHE A 26 -4.82 -7.77 10.29
C PHE A 26 -4.41 -9.24 10.46
N SER A 27 -5.06 -10.13 9.73
CA SER A 27 -4.79 -11.57 9.81
C SER A 27 -3.41 -11.98 9.28
N GLY A 28 -2.78 -11.17 8.44
CA GLY A 28 -1.52 -11.47 7.77
C GLY A 28 -1.58 -12.67 6.80
N ARG A 29 -2.78 -13.16 6.44
CA ARG A 29 -2.99 -14.31 5.55
C ARG A 29 -3.47 -13.84 4.18
N SER A 30 -2.76 -14.19 3.13
CA SER A 30 -3.01 -13.71 1.77
C SER A 30 -4.43 -13.97 1.25
N LYS A 31 -4.99 -15.13 1.56
CA LYS A 31 -6.36 -15.51 1.16
C LYS A 31 -7.43 -14.53 1.66
N ASP A 32 -7.20 -13.87 2.77
CA ASP A 32 -8.14 -12.93 3.36
C ASP A 32 -8.13 -11.56 2.61
N PHE A 33 -7.17 -11.35 1.70
CA PHE A 33 -7.03 -10.14 0.87
C PHE A 33 -7.46 -10.37 -0.59
N LEU A 34 -8.26 -11.39 -0.83
CA LEU A 34 -8.97 -11.64 -2.07
C LEU A 34 -10.44 -11.23 -1.94
N PRO A 35 -11.18 -10.95 -3.03
CA PRO A 35 -10.73 -11.00 -4.41
C PRO A 35 -9.74 -9.88 -4.76
N VAL A 36 -9.01 -10.06 -5.87
CA VAL A 36 -8.07 -9.06 -6.39
C VAL A 36 -8.73 -7.71 -6.61
N VAL A 37 -7.96 -6.65 -6.45
CA VAL A 37 -8.35 -5.27 -6.74
C VAL A 37 -7.38 -4.64 -7.73
N LEU A 38 -7.82 -3.60 -8.44
CA LEU A 38 -6.91 -2.79 -9.23
C LEU A 38 -5.92 -2.10 -8.29
N THR A 39 -4.66 -2.30 -8.55
CA THR A 39 -3.56 -1.76 -7.74
C THR A 39 -2.36 -1.44 -8.65
N ARG A 40 -1.28 -0.96 -8.06
CA ARG A 40 0.00 -0.76 -8.74
C ARG A 40 1.11 -1.41 -7.94
N TRP A 41 1.94 -2.20 -8.59
CA TRP A 41 3.05 -2.90 -7.98
C TRP A 41 4.35 -2.55 -8.70
N GLU A 42 5.32 -1.99 -7.98
CA GLU A 42 6.57 -1.46 -8.52
C GLU A 42 6.39 -0.66 -9.84
N GLY A 43 5.41 0.22 -9.86
CA GLY A 43 5.18 1.11 -11.00
C GLY A 43 4.41 0.53 -12.17
N THR A 44 3.84 -0.68 -12.03
CA THR A 44 3.03 -1.35 -13.06
C THR A 44 1.63 -1.65 -12.55
N GLU A 45 0.60 -1.26 -13.29
CA GLU A 45 -0.80 -1.54 -12.93
C GLU A 45 -1.15 -3.01 -13.12
N LEU A 46 -1.96 -3.55 -12.20
CA LEU A 46 -2.43 -4.94 -12.20
C LEU A 46 -3.68 -5.10 -11.36
N TYR A 47 -4.32 -6.26 -11.44
CA TYR A 47 -5.25 -6.77 -10.44
C TYR A 47 -4.50 -7.73 -9.52
N GLY A 48 -4.26 -7.32 -8.27
CA GLY A 48 -3.50 -8.06 -7.27
C GLY A 48 -4.21 -8.18 -5.93
N HIS A 49 -3.60 -8.86 -4.96
CA HIS A 49 -4.09 -8.91 -3.59
C HIS A 49 -4.36 -7.50 -3.07
N SER A 50 -5.50 -7.33 -2.38
CA SER A 50 -5.86 -6.02 -1.84
C SER A 50 -4.83 -5.53 -0.83
N PRO A 51 -4.43 -4.25 -0.87
CA PRO A 51 -3.78 -3.60 0.26
C PRO A 51 -4.62 -3.78 1.54
N MET A 52 -3.95 -3.78 2.71
CA MET A 52 -4.62 -3.94 4.00
C MET A 52 -5.66 -2.84 4.24
N ILE A 53 -5.26 -1.59 3.96
CA ILE A 53 -6.17 -0.44 3.91
C ILE A 53 -6.14 0.09 2.48
N TYR A 54 -7.29 0.14 1.85
CA TYR A 54 -7.43 0.50 0.45
C TYR A 54 -8.52 1.54 0.22
N ALA A 55 -8.22 2.55 -0.59
CA ALA A 55 -9.22 3.50 -1.10
C ALA A 55 -9.04 3.66 -2.61
N TYR A 56 -10.15 3.69 -3.34
CA TYR A 56 -10.17 3.79 -4.79
C TYR A 56 -11.12 4.92 -5.23
N HIS A 57 -10.55 5.92 -5.94
CA HIS A 57 -11.25 7.11 -6.41
C HIS A 57 -12.12 7.78 -5.34
N ALA A 58 -11.62 7.84 -4.11
CA ALA A 58 -12.28 8.45 -2.98
C ALA A 58 -11.66 9.82 -2.65
N THR A 59 -12.42 10.66 -1.96
CA THR A 59 -11.98 12.01 -1.60
C THR A 59 -12.31 12.32 -0.16
N ASN A 60 -11.50 13.20 0.47
CA ASN A 60 -11.66 13.58 1.87
C ASN A 60 -11.62 12.36 2.80
N ILE A 61 -10.45 11.70 2.82
CA ILE A 61 -10.21 10.47 3.57
C ILE A 61 -9.15 10.74 4.62
N ALA A 62 -9.31 10.16 5.80
CA ALA A 62 -8.29 10.25 6.83
C ALA A 62 -8.08 8.91 7.55
N ILE A 63 -6.84 8.73 8.04
CA ILE A 63 -6.45 7.74 9.05
C ILE A 63 -5.74 8.53 10.14
N THR A 64 -6.33 8.61 11.33
CA THR A 64 -5.82 9.51 12.39
C THR A 64 -5.79 8.86 13.76
N GLY A 65 -5.12 9.53 14.68
CA GLY A 65 -5.09 9.16 16.11
C GLY A 65 -3.83 8.43 16.52
N LYS A 66 -3.69 8.10 17.79
CA LYS A 66 -2.44 7.59 18.40
C LYS A 66 -2.44 6.07 18.58
N GLY A 67 -3.29 5.35 17.85
CA GLY A 67 -3.33 3.90 17.88
C GLY A 67 -2.30 3.26 16.94
N THR A 68 -2.24 1.94 17.01
CA THR A 68 -1.34 1.11 16.19
C THR A 68 -2.14 0.28 15.20
N ILE A 69 -1.66 0.20 13.97
CA ILE A 69 -2.17 -0.69 12.93
C ILE A 69 -1.05 -1.65 12.55
N ASP A 70 -1.33 -2.95 12.61
CA ASP A 70 -0.36 -4.03 12.43
C ASP A 70 -0.82 -4.95 11.30
N ALA A 71 -0.03 -5.02 10.23
CA ALA A 71 -0.33 -5.86 9.07
C ALA A 71 -0.02 -7.34 9.29
N GLN A 72 0.79 -7.67 10.31
CA GLN A 72 1.27 -9.03 10.58
C GLN A 72 1.90 -9.74 9.38
N ALA A 73 2.61 -9.03 8.54
CA ALA A 73 3.22 -9.58 7.33
C ALA A 73 4.20 -10.73 7.60
N GLY A 74 4.79 -10.79 8.79
CA GLY A 74 5.69 -11.87 9.21
C GLY A 74 5.06 -13.26 9.18
N LEU A 75 3.74 -13.38 9.21
CA LEU A 75 3.05 -14.68 9.17
C LEU A 75 3.13 -15.34 7.79
N GLU A 76 2.96 -14.57 6.72
CA GLU A 76 2.96 -15.12 5.35
C GLU A 76 3.69 -14.22 4.36
N PHE A 77 3.27 -12.97 4.19
CA PHE A 77 3.73 -12.07 3.12
C PHE A 77 5.25 -11.85 3.11
N ALA A 78 5.89 -11.75 4.28
CA ALA A 78 7.35 -11.59 4.35
C ALA A 78 8.12 -12.77 3.74
N THR A 79 7.49 -13.96 3.66
CA THR A 79 8.10 -15.15 3.04
C THR A 79 8.05 -15.12 1.51
N TRP A 80 7.29 -14.21 0.91
CA TRP A 80 7.10 -14.12 -0.53
C TRP A 80 8.25 -13.41 -1.23
N GLY A 81 8.82 -12.36 -0.60
CA GLY A 81 9.86 -11.54 -1.21
C GLY A 81 10.97 -12.32 -1.91
N PRO A 82 11.61 -13.32 -1.26
CA PRO A 82 12.66 -14.12 -1.90
C PRO A 82 12.19 -15.00 -3.08
N LYS A 83 10.88 -15.19 -3.26
CA LYS A 83 10.28 -16.13 -4.20
C LYS A 83 9.49 -15.44 -5.32
N GLU A 84 9.20 -14.16 -5.20
CA GLU A 84 8.29 -13.43 -6.10
C GLU A 84 8.87 -13.12 -7.50
N ALA A 85 10.13 -13.48 -7.78
CA ALA A 85 10.83 -13.11 -9.00
C ALA A 85 10.06 -13.49 -10.29
N ASN A 86 9.47 -14.68 -10.35
CA ASN A 86 8.73 -15.13 -11.53
C ASN A 86 7.48 -14.29 -11.79
N ASP A 87 6.70 -14.00 -10.75
CA ASP A 87 5.48 -13.17 -10.88
C ASP A 87 5.85 -11.72 -11.18
N ARG A 88 6.90 -11.20 -10.53
CA ARG A 88 7.45 -9.87 -10.80
C ARG A 88 7.87 -9.73 -12.26
N ASP A 89 8.67 -10.66 -12.77
CA ASP A 89 9.20 -10.59 -14.13
C ASP A 89 8.08 -10.75 -15.17
N ARG A 90 7.08 -11.61 -14.88
CA ARG A 90 5.86 -11.72 -15.68
C ARG A 90 5.08 -10.41 -15.73
N LEU A 91 4.88 -9.74 -14.58
CA LEU A 91 4.18 -8.46 -14.53
C LEU A 91 4.94 -7.37 -15.31
N ARG A 92 6.27 -7.31 -15.16
CA ARG A 92 7.12 -6.36 -15.89
C ARG A 92 7.02 -6.58 -17.40
N GLU A 93 7.08 -7.84 -17.86
CA GLU A 93 6.91 -8.18 -19.27
C GLU A 93 5.52 -7.76 -19.80
N MET A 94 4.46 -7.98 -19.03
CA MET A 94 3.10 -7.54 -19.38
C MET A 94 3.01 -6.00 -19.46
N GLY A 95 3.68 -5.27 -18.56
CA GLY A 95 3.77 -3.82 -18.59
C GLY A 95 4.51 -3.32 -19.84
N ASP A 96 5.67 -3.90 -20.15
CA ASP A 96 6.47 -3.52 -21.33
C ASP A 96 5.75 -3.77 -22.65
N LYS A 97 4.96 -4.84 -22.71
CA LYS A 97 4.13 -5.19 -23.86
C LYS A 97 2.82 -4.43 -23.94
N LEU A 98 2.52 -3.57 -22.95
CA LEU A 98 1.23 -2.88 -22.80
C LEU A 98 0.03 -3.85 -22.85
N THR A 99 0.19 -5.05 -22.29
CA THR A 99 -0.92 -5.98 -22.09
C THR A 99 -2.05 -5.25 -21.36
N PRO A 100 -3.32 -5.36 -21.78
CA PRO A 100 -4.43 -4.70 -21.09
C PRO A 100 -4.44 -5.01 -19.58
N VAL A 101 -4.64 -3.98 -18.75
CA VAL A 101 -4.56 -4.12 -17.28
C VAL A 101 -5.53 -5.19 -16.76
N GLN A 102 -6.71 -5.33 -17.42
CA GLN A 102 -7.71 -6.33 -17.07
C GLN A 102 -7.23 -7.78 -17.25
N GLU A 103 -6.16 -7.99 -18.00
CA GLU A 103 -5.54 -9.31 -18.22
C GLU A 103 -4.38 -9.55 -17.25
N ARG A 104 -3.90 -8.53 -16.53
CA ARG A 104 -2.80 -8.62 -15.56
C ARG A 104 -3.33 -9.06 -14.20
N ILE A 105 -3.75 -10.32 -14.10
CA ILE A 105 -4.38 -10.86 -12.88
C ILE A 105 -3.35 -11.67 -12.07
N PHE A 106 -3.11 -11.20 -10.83
CA PHE A 106 -2.17 -11.75 -9.87
C PHE A 106 -2.89 -12.01 -8.52
N GLY A 107 -3.73 -13.00 -8.50
CA GLY A 107 -4.54 -13.39 -7.35
C GLY A 107 -4.07 -14.69 -6.72
N GLU A 108 -4.98 -15.62 -6.47
CA GLU A 108 -4.68 -16.90 -5.85
C GLU A 108 -3.58 -17.65 -6.62
N GLY A 109 -2.60 -18.16 -5.88
CA GLY A 109 -1.43 -18.85 -6.45
C GLY A 109 -0.31 -17.94 -6.93
N THR A 110 -0.45 -16.60 -6.88
CA THR A 110 0.63 -15.66 -7.13
C THR A 110 1.11 -15.01 -5.83
N ILE A 111 2.35 -14.52 -5.82
CA ILE A 111 3.04 -14.10 -4.61
C ILE A 111 3.58 -12.66 -4.66
N LEU A 112 2.91 -11.76 -5.38
CA LEU A 112 3.22 -10.33 -5.30
C LEU A 112 2.61 -9.74 -4.02
N ARG A 113 3.47 -9.18 -3.17
CA ARG A 113 3.09 -8.61 -1.87
C ARG A 113 2.28 -7.33 -2.04
N PRO A 114 1.10 -7.17 -1.40
CA PRO A 114 0.34 -5.93 -1.46
C PRO A 114 1.01 -4.82 -0.64
N SER A 115 0.78 -3.56 -0.99
CA SER A 115 1.11 -2.42 -0.11
C SER A 115 0.27 -2.48 1.17
N PHE A 116 0.74 -1.84 2.25
CA PHE A 116 -0.03 -1.80 3.50
C PHE A 116 -1.24 -0.87 3.39
N VAL A 117 -0.98 0.42 3.14
CA VAL A 117 -2.00 1.46 2.95
C VAL A 117 -1.86 2.00 1.55
N GLN A 118 -2.84 1.78 0.69
CA GLN A 118 -2.83 2.33 -0.65
C GLN A 118 -4.07 3.17 -0.93
N PHE A 119 -3.81 4.38 -1.39
CA PHE A 119 -4.81 5.28 -1.95
C PHE A 119 -4.61 5.33 -3.46
N TYR A 120 -5.61 4.95 -4.24
CA TYR A 120 -5.52 4.89 -5.69
C TYR A 120 -6.48 5.90 -6.34
N GLY A 121 -5.95 6.89 -7.04
CA GLY A 121 -6.75 7.94 -7.68
C GLY A 121 -7.56 8.79 -6.70
N CYS A 122 -7.06 8.98 -5.48
CA CYS A 122 -7.75 9.67 -4.39
C CYS A 122 -7.30 11.12 -4.24
N SER A 123 -8.08 11.92 -3.53
CA SER A 123 -7.73 13.31 -3.23
C SER A 123 -8.09 13.73 -1.81
N ARG A 124 -7.37 14.75 -1.27
CA ARG A 124 -7.55 15.25 0.10
C ARG A 124 -7.42 14.13 1.13
N ILE A 125 -6.19 13.63 1.26
CA ILE A 125 -5.82 12.50 2.11
C ILE A 125 -5.04 13.02 3.31
N LEU A 126 -5.38 12.54 4.50
CA LEU A 126 -4.63 12.77 5.73
C LEU A 126 -4.30 11.44 6.40
N VAL A 127 -3.00 11.21 6.68
CA VAL A 127 -2.55 10.14 7.58
C VAL A 127 -1.80 10.82 8.73
N GLU A 128 -2.33 10.72 9.96
CA GLU A 128 -1.83 11.52 11.08
C GLU A 128 -1.70 10.72 12.37
N ASP A 129 -0.54 10.83 13.02
CA ASP A 129 -0.19 10.35 14.36
C ASP A 129 -0.21 8.83 14.58
N VAL A 130 -0.71 8.04 13.66
CA VAL A 130 -0.80 6.58 13.79
C VAL A 130 0.57 5.90 13.73
N THR A 131 0.66 4.73 14.37
CA THR A 131 1.79 3.82 14.23
C THR A 131 1.42 2.69 13.26
N LEU A 132 2.24 2.47 12.22
CA LEU A 132 2.08 1.40 11.23
C LEU A 132 3.21 0.37 11.43
N LYS A 133 2.85 -0.92 11.53
CA LYS A 133 3.79 -2.00 11.83
C LYS A 133 3.70 -3.17 10.85
N ASP A 134 4.84 -3.82 10.66
CA ASP A 134 4.96 -5.11 9.96
C ASP A 134 4.28 -5.11 8.57
N SER A 135 4.60 -4.10 7.76
CA SER A 135 4.11 -3.97 6.39
C SER A 135 4.52 -5.16 5.50
N PRO A 136 3.64 -5.64 4.61
CA PRO A 136 4.03 -6.68 3.66
C PRO A 136 4.97 -6.17 2.56
N PHE A 137 4.85 -4.90 2.17
CA PHE A 137 5.59 -4.24 1.09
C PHE A 137 5.68 -2.75 1.40
N TRP A 138 5.59 -1.84 0.44
CA TRP A 138 5.56 -0.39 0.65
C TRP A 138 4.45 0.00 1.64
N THR A 139 4.77 0.85 2.61
CA THR A 139 3.85 1.07 3.75
C THR A 139 2.75 2.06 3.42
N ILE A 140 3.06 3.30 3.06
CA ILE A 140 2.07 4.30 2.62
C ILE A 140 2.30 4.57 1.14
N HIS A 141 1.37 4.15 0.30
CA HIS A 141 1.51 4.18 -1.16
C HIS A 141 0.33 4.94 -1.81
N PRO A 142 0.38 6.27 -1.87
CA PRO A 142 -0.56 7.04 -2.67
C PRO A 142 -0.18 6.97 -4.16
N VAL A 143 -1.11 6.53 -5.00
CA VAL A 143 -0.95 6.33 -6.45
C VAL A 143 -1.92 7.23 -7.19
N PHE A 144 -1.46 8.06 -8.12
CA PHE A 144 -2.29 9.00 -8.87
C PHE A 144 -3.15 9.89 -7.97
N CYS A 145 -2.63 10.28 -6.82
CA CYS A 145 -3.34 11.07 -5.82
C CYS A 145 -3.01 12.56 -5.90
N ASP A 146 -3.84 13.37 -5.25
CA ASP A 146 -3.59 14.80 -5.08
C ASP A 146 -3.94 15.27 -3.67
N ASN A 147 -3.16 16.24 -3.15
CA ASN A 147 -3.31 16.79 -1.80
C ASN A 147 -3.24 15.70 -0.72
N VAL A 148 -2.03 15.20 -0.49
CA VAL A 148 -1.72 14.15 0.49
C VAL A 148 -0.90 14.74 1.64
N ILE A 149 -1.35 14.54 2.87
CA ILE A 149 -0.62 14.92 4.09
C ILE A 149 -0.34 13.65 4.90
N VAL A 150 0.94 13.41 5.19
CA VAL A 150 1.41 12.37 6.11
C VAL A 150 2.17 13.09 7.23
N ARG A 151 1.61 13.08 8.44
CA ARG A 151 2.12 13.90 9.55
C ARG A 151 2.18 13.10 10.84
N GLY A 152 3.27 13.23 11.60
CA GLY A 152 3.41 12.62 12.91
C GLY A 152 3.37 11.09 12.92
N VAL A 153 3.40 10.45 11.76
CA VAL A 153 3.28 8.99 11.62
C VAL A 153 4.56 8.30 12.05
N THR A 154 4.42 7.19 12.78
CA THR A 154 5.52 6.28 13.07
C THR A 154 5.37 5.02 12.23
N ILE A 155 6.40 4.67 11.46
CA ILE A 155 6.48 3.38 10.74
C ILE A 155 7.58 2.55 11.37
N ASP A 156 7.23 1.31 11.78
CA ASP A 156 8.12 0.35 12.39
C ASP A 156 7.97 -1.00 11.68
N SER A 157 8.75 -1.18 10.60
CA SER A 157 8.59 -2.30 9.67
C SER A 157 9.91 -2.63 8.98
N HIS A 158 10.43 -3.85 9.15
CA HIS A 158 11.83 -4.20 8.86
C HIS A 158 12.01 -5.31 7.81
N PHE A 159 10.98 -5.68 7.06
CA PHE A 159 11.13 -6.63 5.95
C PHE A 159 11.69 -5.94 4.69
N PRO A 160 12.23 -6.68 3.72
CA PRO A 160 12.67 -6.11 2.44
C PRO A 160 11.53 -5.37 1.71
N ASN A 161 11.87 -4.23 1.08
CA ASN A 161 10.94 -3.31 0.41
C ASN A 161 9.85 -2.75 1.35
N ASN A 162 10.14 -2.62 2.63
CA ASN A 162 9.29 -1.90 3.58
C ASN A 162 9.64 -0.41 3.57
N ASP A 163 9.49 0.22 2.40
CA ASP A 163 9.59 1.66 2.27
C ASP A 163 8.51 2.34 3.13
N GLY A 164 8.81 3.51 3.67
CA GLY A 164 7.91 4.22 4.56
C GLY A 164 6.76 4.89 3.83
N CYS A 165 7.07 5.78 2.90
CA CYS A 165 6.05 6.48 2.11
C CYS A 165 6.52 6.66 0.67
N ASP A 166 5.74 6.13 -0.27
CA ASP A 166 6.04 6.09 -1.69
C ASP A 166 4.99 6.82 -2.52
N PRO A 167 5.04 8.16 -2.59
CA PRO A 167 4.17 8.90 -3.50
C PRO A 167 4.49 8.54 -4.95
N GLU A 168 3.55 7.89 -5.65
CA GLU A 168 3.72 7.48 -7.03
C GLU A 168 2.77 8.26 -7.95
N SER A 169 3.32 9.00 -8.92
CA SER A 169 2.55 9.87 -9.82
C SER A 169 1.51 10.72 -9.05
N THR A 170 1.92 11.28 -7.92
CA THR A 170 1.07 11.96 -6.93
C THR A 170 1.53 13.38 -6.75
N SER A 171 0.60 14.34 -6.67
CA SER A 171 0.88 15.77 -6.54
C SER A 171 0.52 16.33 -5.16
N ASN A 172 1.12 17.48 -4.81
CA ASN A 172 0.82 18.21 -3.57
C ASN A 172 0.96 17.34 -2.31
N VAL A 173 2.15 16.76 -2.10
CA VAL A 173 2.45 15.86 -0.98
C VAL A 173 3.22 16.60 0.10
N LEU A 174 2.76 16.53 1.34
CA LEU A 174 3.46 16.99 2.53
C LEU A 174 3.73 15.80 3.45
N ILE A 175 5.00 15.55 3.76
CA ILE A 175 5.43 14.56 4.75
C ILE A 175 6.20 15.32 5.83
N GLU A 176 5.70 15.34 7.06
CA GLU A 176 6.32 16.10 8.14
C GLU A 176 6.22 15.41 9.50
N ASN A 177 7.22 15.61 10.34
CA ASN A 177 7.28 15.13 11.72
C ASN A 177 7.07 13.59 11.86
N CYS A 178 7.44 12.82 10.82
CA CYS A 178 7.32 11.37 10.80
C CYS A 178 8.57 10.69 11.34
N THR A 179 8.41 9.48 11.84
CA THR A 179 9.50 8.60 12.26
C THR A 179 9.49 7.34 11.42
N PHE A 180 10.54 7.12 10.64
CA PHE A 180 10.71 5.96 9.80
C PHE A 180 11.76 5.00 10.39
N ARG A 181 11.34 3.79 10.73
CA ARG A 181 12.18 2.64 11.07
C ARG A 181 11.82 1.54 10.09
N THR A 182 12.48 1.57 8.95
CA THR A 182 12.09 0.80 7.76
C THR A 182 13.19 -0.16 7.34
N GLY A 183 12.79 -1.23 6.68
CA GLY A 183 13.71 -2.20 6.08
C GLY A 183 14.24 -1.77 4.71
N ASP A 184 13.74 -0.66 4.18
CA ASP A 184 14.14 -0.04 2.91
C ASP A 184 14.03 1.49 3.05
N ASP A 185 13.77 2.24 1.98
CA ASP A 185 13.74 3.69 1.97
C ASP A 185 12.71 4.30 2.95
N ALA A 186 13.05 5.43 3.57
CA ALA A 186 12.10 6.19 4.37
C ALA A 186 11.02 6.84 3.49
N VAL A 187 11.43 7.45 2.38
CA VAL A 187 10.56 8.06 1.37
C VAL A 187 11.16 7.82 -0.01
N ALA A 188 10.36 7.28 -0.93
CA ALA A 188 10.77 7.10 -2.32
C ALA A 188 9.71 7.68 -3.28
N ILE A 189 10.06 8.73 -4.01
CA ILE A 189 9.18 9.34 -5.00
C ILE A 189 9.22 8.51 -6.28
N LYS A 190 8.07 8.03 -6.72
CA LYS A 190 7.93 7.10 -7.84
C LYS A 190 7.04 7.69 -8.95
N ALA A 191 7.27 7.26 -10.20
CA ALA A 191 6.54 7.78 -11.36
C ALA A 191 6.19 6.68 -12.38
N GLY A 192 5.97 5.47 -11.89
CA GLY A 192 5.72 4.30 -12.74
C GLY A 192 7.00 3.66 -13.29
N ARG A 193 6.82 2.56 -14.03
CA ARG A 193 7.91 1.75 -14.52
C ARG A 193 7.87 1.60 -16.05
N ASP A 194 9.02 1.83 -16.67
CA ASP A 194 9.31 1.54 -18.07
C ASP A 194 8.20 1.99 -19.05
N THR A 195 7.74 1.11 -19.95
CA THR A 195 6.73 1.43 -20.94
C THR A 195 5.36 1.70 -20.31
N ASP A 196 4.98 0.92 -19.31
CA ASP A 196 3.71 1.11 -18.59
C ASP A 196 3.66 2.48 -17.88
N GLY A 197 4.74 2.84 -17.19
CA GLY A 197 4.85 4.15 -16.54
C GLY A 197 4.80 5.31 -17.53
N ARG A 198 5.48 5.20 -18.67
CA ARG A 198 5.44 6.24 -19.72
C ARG A 198 4.07 6.37 -20.38
N SER A 199 3.25 5.34 -20.39
CA SER A 199 1.91 5.36 -20.97
C SER A 199 0.84 5.90 -20.04
N THR A 200 1.07 5.83 -18.74
CA THR A 200 0.09 6.25 -17.72
C THR A 200 0.36 7.63 -17.13
N GLY A 201 1.53 8.22 -17.35
CA GLY A 201 1.89 9.59 -16.96
C GLY A 201 2.80 9.66 -15.77
#